data_b7d8435c88b1041dd4a8768e16026e73
#
_entry.id   b7d8435c88b1041dd4a8768e16026e73
#
_cell.length_a   1.000
_cell.length_b   1.000
_cell.length_c   1.000
_cell.angle_alpha   90.00
_cell.angle_beta   90.00
_cell.angle_gamma   90.00
#
_symmetry.space_group_name_H-M   'P 1'
#
loop_
_entity.id
_entity.type
_entity.pdbx_description
1 polymer ?
#
loop_
_entity_poly.entity_id
_entity_poly.type
_entity_poly.pdbx_seq_one_letter_code
_entity_poly.pdbx_strand_id
1 'polypeptide(L)'
;MIRRVAEVMRTMAEETLVSVADVRTETALRSVMPDAAFVIDRRGGQGPIEGFRSGFEVARGDRVLVAPCDAPLLRPALYRLLLDSIRKRDAAVPRFDVIDPVRAVYRRKAVLNVLAGGTDVPSPSALVDSLDAVFVDPPRLRLADPDLSSFLDVNSQKDLEDVLGRISAARD
;
A
#
# COMPACT_ATOMS: atom_id res chain seq x y z
N MET A 1 -2.73 1.86 -14.29
CA MET A 1 -3.09 1.43 -12.93
C MET A 1 -2.30 2.22 -11.90
N ILE A 2 -1.01 2.05 -11.79
CA ILE A 2 -0.15 2.71 -10.77
C ILE A 2 -0.35 4.23 -10.66
N ARG A 3 -0.49 4.96 -11.79
CA ARG A 3 -0.74 6.40 -11.77
C ARG A 3 -2.03 6.75 -11.01
N ARG A 4 -3.11 5.98 -11.20
CA ARG A 4 -4.38 6.18 -10.50
C ARG A 4 -4.24 5.94 -8.98
N VAL A 5 -3.52 4.88 -8.58
CA VAL A 5 -3.21 4.64 -7.16
C VAL A 5 -2.40 5.80 -6.59
N ALA A 6 -1.34 6.23 -7.27
CA ALA A 6 -0.51 7.36 -6.83
C ALA A 6 -1.31 8.67 -6.72
N GLU A 7 -2.25 8.94 -7.64
CA GLU A 7 -3.16 10.09 -7.57
C GLU A 7 -4.01 10.04 -6.29
N VAL A 8 -4.57 8.87 -5.95
CA VAL A 8 -5.33 8.69 -4.70
C VAL A 8 -4.43 8.93 -3.48
N MET A 9 -3.23 8.33 -3.45
CA MET A 9 -2.30 8.48 -2.32
C MET A 9 -1.82 9.91 -2.12
N ARG A 10 -1.61 10.68 -3.18
CA ARG A 10 -1.29 12.12 -3.12
C ARG A 10 -2.38 12.96 -2.46
N THR A 11 -3.65 12.53 -2.48
CA THR A 11 -4.72 13.22 -1.74
C THR A 11 -4.69 12.95 -0.24
N MET A 12 -3.91 11.95 0.20
CA MET A 12 -3.89 11.45 1.58
C MET A 12 -2.59 11.75 2.31
N ALA A 13 -1.50 12.05 1.59
CA ALA A 13 -0.18 12.23 2.15
C ALA A 13 0.57 13.38 1.46
N GLU A 14 1.42 14.07 2.23
CA GLU A 14 2.28 15.15 1.73
C GLU A 14 3.44 14.64 0.86
N GLU A 15 3.82 13.38 1.07
CA GLU A 15 4.86 12.69 0.32
C GLU A 15 4.29 11.38 -0.25
N THR A 16 4.56 11.12 -1.52
CA THR A 16 4.20 9.85 -2.16
C THR A 16 5.45 9.28 -2.85
N LEU A 17 5.84 8.08 -2.43
CA LEU A 17 6.98 7.36 -2.96
C LEU A 17 6.49 6.14 -3.75
N VAL A 18 7.15 5.84 -4.85
CA VAL A 18 6.89 4.65 -5.66
C VAL A 18 8.11 3.74 -5.56
N SER A 19 7.98 2.63 -4.84
CA SER A 19 9.03 1.62 -4.76
C SER A 19 9.04 0.78 -6.03
N VAL A 20 10.22 0.54 -6.58
CA VAL A 20 10.46 -0.24 -7.79
C VAL A 20 11.65 -1.18 -7.62
N ALA A 21 11.56 -2.35 -8.24
CA ALA A 21 12.58 -3.39 -8.08
C ALA A 21 13.93 -3.01 -8.69
N ASP A 22 13.95 -2.18 -9.74
CA ASP A 22 15.15 -1.85 -10.48
C ASP A 22 15.04 -0.55 -11.30
N VAL A 23 16.19 -0.09 -11.83
CA VAL A 23 16.32 1.12 -12.67
C VAL A 23 15.54 1.00 -13.99
N ARG A 24 15.36 -0.20 -14.54
CA ARG A 24 14.61 -0.40 -15.79
C ARG A 24 13.14 -0.11 -15.57
N THR A 25 12.61 -0.63 -14.48
CA THR A 25 11.22 -0.38 -14.06
C THR A 25 11.02 1.12 -13.75
N GLU A 26 11.94 1.76 -13.04
CA GLU A 26 11.91 3.20 -12.82
C GLU A 26 11.86 3.98 -14.14
N THR A 27 12.78 3.69 -15.06
CA THR A 27 12.88 4.38 -16.36
C THR A 27 11.59 4.23 -17.17
N ALA A 28 11.01 3.03 -17.20
CA ALA A 28 9.74 2.79 -17.88
C ALA A 28 8.59 3.59 -17.25
N LEU A 29 8.52 3.64 -15.92
CA LEU A 29 7.46 4.37 -15.22
C LEU A 29 7.62 5.88 -15.29
N ARG A 30 8.83 6.41 -15.40
CA ARG A 30 9.06 7.86 -15.57
C ARG A 30 8.41 8.41 -16.84
N SER A 31 8.26 7.62 -17.89
CA SER A 31 7.56 8.04 -19.12
C SER A 31 6.07 8.37 -18.89
N VAL A 32 5.44 7.72 -17.90
CA VAL A 32 4.01 7.89 -17.57
C VAL A 32 3.76 8.62 -16.25
N MET A 33 4.81 8.77 -15.43
CA MET A 33 4.78 9.42 -14.11
C MET A 33 6.06 10.26 -13.90
N PRO A 34 6.33 11.31 -14.71
CA PRO A 34 7.60 12.04 -14.67
C PRO A 34 7.88 12.70 -13.32
N ASP A 35 6.84 13.14 -12.61
CA ASP A 35 6.94 13.86 -11.34
C ASP A 35 6.87 12.93 -10.11
N ALA A 36 6.92 11.60 -10.29
CA ALA A 36 6.90 10.67 -9.17
C ALA A 36 8.28 10.58 -8.51
N ALA A 37 8.29 10.52 -7.18
CA ALA A 37 9.47 10.17 -6.42
C ALA A 37 9.62 8.65 -6.37
N PHE A 38 10.65 8.13 -7.01
CA PHE A 38 10.95 6.70 -7.04
C PHE A 38 11.96 6.31 -5.99
N VAL A 39 11.78 5.12 -5.43
CA VAL A 39 12.73 4.45 -4.53
C VAL A 39 13.06 3.09 -5.14
N ILE A 40 14.35 2.86 -5.42
CA ILE A 40 14.79 1.59 -5.98
C ILE A 40 15.12 0.64 -4.84
N ASP A 41 14.65 -0.59 -4.92
CA ASP A 41 14.92 -1.63 -3.96
C ASP A 41 16.42 -1.96 -3.95
N ARG A 42 17.01 -2.04 -2.75
CA ARG A 42 18.46 -2.30 -2.62
C ARG A 42 18.83 -3.72 -3.01
N ARG A 43 17.90 -4.66 -2.82
CA ARG A 43 18.06 -6.09 -3.13
C ARG A 43 16.95 -6.52 -4.06
N GLY A 44 17.19 -6.48 -5.36
CA GLY A 44 16.23 -6.94 -6.34
C GLY A 44 15.81 -8.39 -6.12
N GLY A 45 14.54 -8.72 -6.40
CA GLY A 45 14.05 -10.08 -6.35
C GLY A 45 13.67 -10.64 -4.98
N GLN A 46 13.72 -9.82 -3.92
CA GLN A 46 13.32 -10.22 -2.55
C GLN A 46 11.82 -10.05 -2.28
N GLY A 47 11.04 -9.71 -3.29
CA GLY A 47 9.60 -9.54 -3.18
C GLY A 47 9.18 -8.25 -2.45
N PRO A 48 7.89 -8.14 -2.06
CA PRO A 48 7.32 -6.90 -1.53
C PRO A 48 7.99 -6.37 -0.25
N ILE A 49 8.64 -7.22 0.53
CA ILE A 49 9.29 -6.80 1.79
C ILE A 49 10.47 -5.86 1.54
N GLU A 50 11.15 -5.99 0.41
CA GLU A 50 12.25 -5.09 0.08
C GLU A 50 11.73 -3.70 -0.28
N GLY A 51 10.58 -3.61 -0.97
CA GLY A 51 9.87 -2.35 -1.18
C GLY A 51 9.47 -1.67 0.13
N PHE A 52 9.04 -2.44 1.14
CA PHE A 52 8.83 -1.93 2.50
C PHE A 52 10.13 -1.37 3.08
N ARG A 53 11.22 -2.15 3.06
CA ARG A 53 12.52 -1.74 3.61
C ARG A 53 12.98 -0.43 2.97
N SER A 54 13.06 -0.41 1.65
CA SER A 54 13.55 0.75 0.89
C SER A 54 12.63 1.97 1.05
N GLY A 55 11.31 1.78 0.98
CA GLY A 55 10.33 2.84 1.12
C GLY A 55 10.32 3.45 2.53
N PHE A 56 10.33 2.64 3.58
CA PHE A 56 10.30 3.13 4.97
C PHE A 56 11.60 3.82 5.38
N GLU A 57 12.75 3.44 4.83
CA GLU A 57 14.01 4.14 5.08
C GLU A 57 13.99 5.57 4.53
N VAL A 58 13.41 5.79 3.35
CA VAL A 58 13.36 7.08 2.65
C VAL A 58 12.20 7.94 3.12
N ALA A 59 11.05 7.36 3.45
CA ALA A 59 9.88 8.09 3.91
C ALA A 59 10.20 8.99 5.12
N ARG A 60 9.60 10.19 5.16
CA ARG A 60 9.83 11.19 6.23
C ARG A 60 8.70 11.28 7.22
N GLY A 61 7.50 10.89 6.84
CA GLY A 61 6.32 10.94 7.70
C GLY A 61 6.35 9.94 8.86
N ASP A 62 5.76 10.28 10.00
CA ASP A 62 5.61 9.38 11.15
C ASP A 62 4.68 8.20 10.86
N ARG A 63 3.69 8.43 10.01
CA ARG A 63 2.75 7.42 9.54
C ARG A 63 2.95 7.20 8.04
N VAL A 64 3.08 5.96 7.66
CA VAL A 64 3.25 5.55 6.26
C VAL A 64 2.01 4.75 5.84
N LEU A 65 1.38 5.21 4.76
CA LEU A 65 0.28 4.53 4.11
C LEU A 65 0.87 3.69 2.98
N VAL A 66 0.64 2.39 3.02
CA VAL A 66 1.12 1.47 1.98
C VAL A 66 -0.04 1.11 1.06
N ALA A 67 0.20 1.14 -0.24
CA ALA A 67 -0.78 0.77 -1.26
C ALA A 67 -0.15 -0.10 -2.34
N PRO A 68 -0.84 -1.15 -2.84
CA PRO A 68 -0.39 -1.93 -3.97
C PRO A 68 -0.58 -1.14 -5.27
N CYS A 69 0.24 -1.39 -6.29
CA CYS A 69 0.21 -0.64 -7.55
C CYS A 69 -0.90 -1.06 -8.51
N ASP A 70 -1.54 -2.20 -8.26
CA ASP A 70 -2.52 -2.90 -9.10
C ASP A 70 -3.98 -2.80 -8.59
N ALA A 71 -4.24 -1.94 -7.60
CA ALA A 71 -5.58 -1.67 -7.03
C ALA A 71 -6.18 -0.34 -7.56
N PRO A 72 -6.64 -0.24 -8.80
CA PRO A 72 -7.06 1.01 -9.43
C PRO A 72 -8.37 1.59 -8.87
N LEU A 73 -9.12 0.83 -8.07
CA LEU A 73 -10.36 1.27 -7.41
C LEU A 73 -10.16 1.65 -5.94
N LEU A 74 -8.91 1.86 -5.53
CA LEU A 74 -8.54 2.29 -4.20
C LEU A 74 -9.29 3.56 -3.79
N ARG A 75 -9.86 3.58 -2.58
CA ARG A 75 -10.64 4.71 -2.05
C ARG A 75 -9.89 5.42 -0.91
N PRO A 76 -9.82 6.76 -0.93
CA PRO A 76 -9.25 7.53 0.20
C PRO A 76 -9.94 7.24 1.54
N ALA A 77 -11.24 6.92 1.52
CA ALA A 77 -12.01 6.62 2.73
C ALA A 77 -11.47 5.39 3.50
N LEU A 78 -10.94 4.39 2.79
CA LEU A 78 -10.27 3.25 3.41
C LEU A 78 -9.10 3.71 4.28
N TYR A 79 -8.21 4.55 3.75
CA TYR A 79 -7.05 5.03 4.51
C TYR A 79 -7.42 5.96 5.66
N ARG A 80 -8.48 6.77 5.51
CA ARG A 80 -9.01 7.55 6.65
C ARG A 80 -9.44 6.64 7.79
N LEU A 81 -10.19 5.57 7.47
CA LEU A 81 -10.60 4.57 8.45
C LEU A 81 -9.41 3.90 9.14
N LEU A 82 -8.37 3.52 8.38
CA LEU A 82 -7.16 2.90 8.92
C LEU A 82 -6.37 3.89 9.79
N LEU A 83 -6.25 5.16 9.36
CA LEU A 83 -5.62 6.22 10.15
C LEU A 83 -6.35 6.47 11.47
N ASP A 84 -7.69 6.44 11.48
CA ASP A 84 -8.50 6.57 12.70
C ASP A 84 -8.38 5.34 13.60
N SER A 85 -8.11 4.17 13.00
CA SER A 85 -8.01 2.90 13.72
C SER A 85 -6.66 2.70 14.39
N ILE A 86 -5.57 3.16 13.81
CA ILE A 86 -4.20 2.91 14.30
C ILE A 86 -3.96 3.47 15.71
N ARG A 87 -4.52 4.63 16.04
CA ARG A 87 -4.38 5.29 17.37
C ARG A 87 -2.94 5.22 17.90
N LYS A 88 -2.73 4.41 18.98
CA LYS A 88 -1.43 4.20 19.64
C LYS A 88 -0.71 2.93 19.17
N ARG A 89 -1.33 2.13 18.27
CA ARG A 89 -0.77 0.90 17.72
C ARG A 89 0.31 1.18 16.68
N ASP A 90 1.10 0.16 16.37
CA ASP A 90 2.17 0.25 15.37
C ASP A 90 1.66 0.13 13.94
N ALA A 91 0.56 -0.59 13.74
CA ALA A 91 -0.09 -0.73 12.45
C ALA A 91 -1.61 -0.82 12.54
N ALA A 92 -2.31 -0.43 11.47
CA ALA A 92 -3.72 -0.73 11.22
C ALA A 92 -3.81 -1.48 9.88
N VAL A 93 -4.26 -2.74 9.95
CA VAL A 93 -4.20 -3.69 8.85
C VAL A 93 -5.58 -4.27 8.59
N PRO A 94 -6.11 -4.25 7.37
CA PRO A 94 -7.31 -5.00 7.00
C PRO A 94 -7.10 -6.49 7.21
N ARG A 95 -8.14 -7.17 7.69
CA ARG A 95 -8.13 -8.62 7.88
C ARG A 95 -9.43 -9.23 7.37
N PHE A 96 -9.29 -10.10 6.42
CA PHE A 96 -10.31 -11.04 5.94
C PHE A 96 -10.01 -12.43 6.56
N ASP A 97 -10.03 -13.50 5.77
CA ASP A 97 -9.49 -14.80 6.19
C ASP A 97 -7.97 -14.71 6.41
N VAL A 98 -7.31 -13.82 5.66
CA VAL A 98 -5.90 -13.44 5.80
C VAL A 98 -5.78 -11.92 5.96
N ILE A 99 -4.65 -11.47 6.50
CA ILE A 99 -4.34 -10.04 6.60
C ILE A 99 -3.91 -9.47 5.24
N ASP A 100 -4.18 -8.17 5.03
CA ASP A 100 -3.70 -7.42 3.87
C ASP A 100 -2.66 -6.36 4.29
N PRO A 101 -1.39 -6.73 4.38
CA PRO A 101 -0.34 -5.85 4.86
C PRO A 101 0.06 -4.77 3.85
N VAL A 102 -0.33 -4.91 2.56
CA VAL A 102 0.01 -3.95 1.51
C VAL A 102 -1.05 -2.88 1.30
N ARG A 103 -2.20 -2.96 1.99
CA ARG A 103 -3.22 -1.89 2.10
C ARG A 103 -3.38 -1.46 3.54
N ALA A 104 -2.34 -0.93 4.13
CA ALA A 104 -2.29 -0.71 5.57
C ALA A 104 -1.64 0.63 5.93
N VAL A 105 -1.80 1.02 7.19
CA VAL A 105 -1.14 2.20 7.77
C VAL A 105 -0.20 1.74 8.88
N TYR A 106 1.01 2.27 8.87
CA TYR A 106 2.08 1.89 9.79
C TYR A 106 2.69 3.10 10.49
N ARG A 107 3.19 2.90 11.71
CA ARG A 107 4.15 3.81 12.33
C ARG A 107 5.53 3.53 11.75
N ARG A 108 6.10 4.53 11.08
CA ARG A 108 7.43 4.41 10.44
C ARG A 108 8.50 3.88 11.39
N LYS A 109 8.60 4.47 12.60
CA LYS A 109 9.61 4.10 13.59
C LYS A 109 9.50 2.64 14.04
N ALA A 110 8.27 2.14 14.23
CA ALA A 110 8.05 0.75 14.63
C ALA A 110 8.53 -0.23 13.57
N VAL A 111 8.17 0.03 12.29
CA VAL A 111 8.64 -0.78 11.16
C VAL A 111 10.15 -0.78 11.05
N LEU A 112 10.79 0.40 11.11
CA LEU A 112 12.25 0.49 11.04
C LEU A 112 12.95 -0.25 12.18
N ASN A 113 12.40 -0.21 13.39
CA ASN A 113 12.95 -0.95 14.54
C ASN A 113 12.93 -2.47 14.29
N VAL A 114 11.82 -3.01 13.75
CA VAL A 114 11.72 -4.43 13.43
C VAL A 114 12.71 -4.80 12.32
N LEU A 115 12.76 -4.01 11.24
CA LEU A 115 13.65 -4.27 10.10
C LEU A 115 15.14 -4.13 10.44
N ALA A 116 15.49 -3.32 11.45
CA ALA A 116 16.87 -3.15 11.95
C ALA A 116 17.27 -4.19 13.00
N GLY A 117 16.32 -4.91 13.58
CA GLY A 117 16.53 -5.79 14.75
C GLY A 117 17.29 -7.09 14.49
N GLY A 118 17.85 -7.28 13.27
CA GLY A 118 18.67 -8.45 12.91
C GLY A 118 17.88 -9.74 12.69
N THR A 119 16.60 -9.77 12.95
CA THR A 119 15.72 -10.90 12.63
C THR A 119 15.38 -10.85 11.13
N ASP A 120 15.48 -11.97 10.46
CA ASP A 120 15.02 -12.06 9.08
C ASP A 120 13.50 -11.89 9.02
N VAL A 121 13.05 -10.89 8.26
CA VAL A 121 11.63 -10.61 8.02
C VAL A 121 11.34 -10.96 6.56
N PRO A 122 10.80 -12.16 6.29
CA PRO A 122 10.70 -12.69 4.93
C PRO A 122 9.54 -12.10 4.11
N SER A 123 8.55 -11.49 4.76
CA SER A 123 7.36 -10.99 4.08
C SER A 123 6.71 -9.83 4.84
N PRO A 124 5.85 -9.03 4.18
CA PRO A 124 5.04 -8.02 4.85
C PRO A 124 4.12 -8.60 5.95
N SER A 125 3.63 -9.83 5.80
CA SER A 125 2.84 -10.51 6.84
C SER A 125 3.69 -10.80 8.08
N ALA A 126 4.90 -11.33 7.91
CA ALA A 126 5.83 -11.57 9.00
C ALA A 126 6.25 -10.24 9.71
N LEU A 127 6.31 -9.13 8.97
CA LEU A 127 6.50 -7.82 9.56
C LEU A 127 5.32 -7.46 10.49
N VAL A 128 4.08 -7.64 10.03
CA VAL A 128 2.88 -7.36 10.83
C VAL A 128 2.83 -8.20 12.10
N ASP A 129 3.24 -9.48 12.03
CA ASP A 129 3.31 -10.40 13.19
C ASP A 129 4.28 -9.89 14.29
N SER A 130 5.25 -9.05 13.90
CA SER A 130 6.25 -8.45 14.80
C SER A 130 5.84 -7.07 15.34
N LEU A 131 4.64 -6.58 15.00
CA LEU A 131 4.14 -5.26 15.36
C LEU A 131 2.90 -5.36 16.27
N ASP A 132 2.70 -4.35 17.10
CA ASP A 132 1.44 -4.16 17.82
C ASP A 132 0.37 -3.62 16.85
N ALA A 133 -0.27 -4.54 16.09
CA ALA A 133 -1.22 -4.20 15.05
C ALA A 133 -2.67 -4.25 15.53
N VAL A 134 -3.48 -3.29 15.07
CA VAL A 134 -4.94 -3.39 15.10
C VAL A 134 -5.44 -3.92 13.76
N PHE A 135 -6.31 -4.93 13.82
CA PHE A 135 -6.93 -5.49 12.64
C PHE A 135 -8.32 -4.89 12.43
N VAL A 136 -8.62 -4.56 11.16
CA VAL A 136 -9.89 -3.99 10.75
C VAL A 136 -10.63 -5.00 9.89
N ASP A 137 -11.73 -5.53 10.43
CA ASP A 137 -12.50 -6.61 9.81
C ASP A 137 -13.51 -6.10 8.75
N PRO A 138 -14.02 -6.95 7.82
CA PRO A 138 -14.88 -6.56 6.73
C PRO A 138 -16.12 -5.73 7.11
N PRO A 139 -16.86 -6.01 8.20
CA PRO A 139 -17.98 -5.17 8.59
C PRO A 139 -17.61 -3.71 8.80
N ARG A 140 -16.42 -3.46 9.36
CA ARG A 140 -15.89 -2.12 9.58
C ARG A 140 -15.31 -1.51 8.32
N LEU A 141 -14.64 -2.30 7.48
CA LEU A 141 -14.12 -1.86 6.18
C LEU A 141 -15.24 -1.37 5.26
N ARG A 142 -16.42 -2.03 5.27
CA ARG A 142 -17.58 -1.66 4.47
C ARG A 142 -18.19 -0.30 4.85
N LEU A 143 -17.88 0.25 6.01
CA LEU A 143 -18.29 1.62 6.36
C LEU A 143 -17.58 2.67 5.49
N ALA A 144 -16.35 2.37 5.07
CA ALA A 144 -15.53 3.25 4.23
C ALA A 144 -15.55 2.85 2.75
N ASP A 145 -15.76 1.57 2.48
CA ASP A 145 -15.74 0.97 1.14
C ASP A 145 -16.82 -0.13 1.06
N PRO A 146 -18.10 0.25 0.79
CA PRO A 146 -19.25 -0.66 0.93
C PRO A 146 -19.16 -1.92 0.07
N ASP A 147 -18.62 -1.83 -1.11
CA ASP A 147 -18.41 -2.93 -2.07
C ASP A 147 -17.01 -3.55 -2.02
N LEU A 148 -16.15 -3.07 -1.10
CA LEU A 148 -14.75 -3.50 -0.92
C LEU A 148 -13.94 -3.40 -2.23
N SER A 149 -14.26 -2.45 -3.09
CA SER A 149 -13.61 -2.27 -4.39
C SER A 149 -12.13 -1.92 -4.27
N SER A 150 -11.70 -1.31 -3.17
CA SER A 150 -10.28 -1.06 -2.89
C SER A 150 -9.42 -2.33 -2.80
N PHE A 151 -10.05 -3.49 -2.65
CA PHE A 151 -9.37 -4.80 -2.52
C PHE A 151 -9.38 -5.61 -3.82
N LEU A 152 -9.83 -5.00 -4.93
CA LEU A 152 -9.80 -5.62 -6.25
C LEU A 152 -8.48 -5.31 -6.95
N ASP A 153 -7.63 -6.33 -7.06
CA ASP A 153 -6.38 -6.28 -7.80
C ASP A 153 -6.59 -6.66 -9.26
N VAL A 154 -5.82 -6.04 -10.14
CA VAL A 154 -5.83 -6.36 -11.58
C VAL A 154 -4.62 -7.24 -11.89
N ASN A 155 -4.85 -8.55 -11.93
CA ASN A 155 -3.83 -9.56 -12.23
C ASN A 155 -4.02 -10.19 -13.63
N SER A 156 -5.18 -9.98 -14.25
CA SER A 156 -5.52 -10.55 -15.57
C SER A 156 -6.21 -9.52 -16.47
N GLN A 157 -6.30 -9.84 -17.77
CA GLN A 157 -7.06 -9.03 -18.73
C GLN A 157 -8.54 -8.92 -18.35
N LYS A 158 -9.12 -10.00 -17.82
CA LYS A 158 -10.51 -10.02 -17.34
C LYS A 158 -10.71 -9.05 -16.17
N ASP A 159 -9.81 -9.05 -15.19
CA ASP A 159 -9.89 -8.11 -14.06
C ASP A 159 -9.84 -6.66 -14.55
N LEU A 160 -9.00 -6.39 -15.56
CA LEU A 160 -8.91 -5.06 -16.16
C LEU A 160 -10.24 -4.64 -16.81
N GLU A 161 -10.90 -5.53 -17.56
CA GLU A 161 -12.20 -5.27 -18.20
C GLU A 161 -13.28 -5.01 -17.14
N ASP A 162 -13.34 -5.82 -16.08
CA ASP A 162 -14.28 -5.65 -14.96
C ASP A 162 -14.08 -4.30 -14.25
N VAL A 163 -12.83 -3.91 -14.01
CA VAL A 163 -12.49 -2.62 -13.39
C VAL A 163 -12.85 -1.45 -14.30
N LEU A 164 -12.56 -1.53 -15.59
CA LEU A 164 -12.93 -0.49 -16.56
C LEU A 164 -14.45 -0.30 -16.65
N GLY A 165 -15.21 -1.38 -16.61
CA GLY A 165 -16.67 -1.34 -16.54
C GLY A 165 -17.19 -0.59 -15.32
N ARG A 166 -16.62 -0.85 -14.14
CA ARG A 166 -16.97 -0.16 -12.88
C ARG A 166 -16.61 1.34 -12.93
N ILE A 167 -15.47 1.68 -13.52
CA ILE A 167 -15.04 3.09 -13.66
C ILE A 167 -15.99 3.86 -14.59
N SER A 168 -16.47 3.24 -15.67
CA SER A 168 -17.42 3.85 -16.60
C SER A 168 -18.77 4.07 -15.95
N ALA A 169 -19.30 3.06 -15.27
CA ALA A 169 -20.59 3.13 -14.56
C ALA A 169 -20.62 4.16 -13.42
N ALA A 170 -19.48 4.54 -12.88
CA ALA A 170 -19.38 5.56 -11.81
C ALA A 170 -19.32 7.00 -12.34
N ARG A 171 -19.27 7.21 -13.67
CA ARG A 171 -19.25 8.53 -14.32
C ARG A 171 -20.60 8.95 -14.90
N ASP A 172 -21.50 7.99 -15.04
CA ASP A 172 -22.90 8.19 -15.46
C ASP A 172 -23.80 8.42 -14.21
#